data_68d607b7bd3d79ad70423f1df6e4bdb8
#
_entry.id   68d607b7bd3d79ad70423f1df6e4bdb8
#
_cell.length_a   1.000
_cell.length_b   1.000
_cell.length_c   1.000
_cell.angle_alpha   90.00
_cell.angle_beta   90.00
_cell.angle_gamma   90.00
#
_symmetry.space_group_name_H-M   'P 1'
#
loop_
_entity.id
_entity.type
_entity.pdbx_description
1 polymer ?
#
loop_
_entity_poly.entity_id
_entity_poly.type
_entity_poly.pdbx_seq_one_letter_code
_entity_poly.pdbx_strand_id
1 'polypeptide(L)'
;MKNYLYFLLFLLGLLHPLTAQDGDFSQQSFLLGGRNSAGNSTQRSNYNPIGERADPDAAHWDIPTLDTAKDVDYLTGIEKDVILEMNKVRSDPAKYAELYIKPRFPHYNDKRYMVSETLSVLTKEGRAAAEECYNALKAMQGVQLLFPERGLALAAKDHVMDIGQKGQMSHTGSDGGNPVTRAEKYGAGYKNLGENITYGTSSGRDIVVDLLIDDGIPDRGHRDVIMLPGFTQTGVSTGAHTRYGIMCVIDYASGYVSN
;
A
#
# COMPACT_ATOMS: atom_id res chain seq x y z
N MET A 1 31.08 2.57 -21.76
CA MET A 1 30.78 3.11 -20.41
C MET A 1 29.27 3.35 -20.40
N LYS A 2 28.54 2.47 -19.77
CA LYS A 2 27.06 2.56 -19.68
C LYS A 2 26.73 3.31 -18.41
N ASN A 3 26.21 4.52 -18.53
CA ASN A 3 25.69 5.28 -17.42
C ASN A 3 24.37 4.68 -16.99
N TYR A 4 24.36 3.93 -15.91
CA TYR A 4 23.16 3.49 -15.24
C TYR A 4 22.66 4.63 -14.38
N LEU A 5 21.58 5.28 -14.84
CA LEU A 5 20.84 6.24 -14.02
C LEU A 5 19.98 5.44 -13.06
N TYR A 6 20.46 5.30 -11.83
CA TYR A 6 19.69 4.72 -10.73
C TYR A 6 18.66 5.75 -10.28
N PHE A 7 17.41 5.63 -10.72
CA PHE A 7 16.29 6.25 -10.02
C PHE A 7 15.90 5.34 -8.87
N LEU A 8 16.67 5.41 -7.80
CA LEU A 8 16.20 5.05 -6.48
C LEU A 8 15.36 6.26 -6.05
N LEU A 9 14.04 6.15 -6.03
CA LEU A 9 13.20 7.08 -5.29
C LEU A 9 13.36 6.77 -3.78
N PHE A 10 14.59 6.87 -3.33
CA PHE A 10 14.90 7.32 -2.00
C PHE A 10 14.66 8.82 -2.03
N LEU A 11 13.80 9.33 -1.19
CA LEU A 11 13.89 10.71 -0.75
C LEU A 11 15.32 10.95 -0.27
N LEU A 12 16.21 11.39 -1.19
CA LEU A 12 17.47 11.99 -0.87
C LEU A 12 17.17 13.37 -0.27
N GLY A 13 16.80 13.36 1.01
CA GLY A 13 17.12 14.47 1.88
C GLY A 13 18.65 14.59 1.88
N LEU A 14 19.12 15.76 1.51
CA LEU A 14 20.52 16.19 1.56
C LEU A 14 21.27 15.60 2.76
N LEU A 15 22.44 15.03 2.50
CA LEU A 15 23.42 14.59 3.49
C LEU A 15 23.76 15.75 4.44
N HIS A 16 23.06 15.81 5.55
CA HIS A 16 23.57 16.38 6.79
C HIS A 16 23.73 15.21 7.76
N PRO A 17 24.79 15.17 8.58
CA PRO A 17 24.92 14.12 9.58
C PRO A 17 23.78 14.31 10.59
N LEU A 18 22.74 13.49 10.47
CA LEU A 18 21.66 13.43 11.45
C LEU A 18 22.21 12.73 12.70
N THR A 19 22.47 13.53 13.72
CA THR A 19 22.29 13.10 15.10
C THR A 19 20.88 12.53 15.22
N ALA A 20 20.78 11.33 15.78
CA ALA A 20 19.52 10.69 16.05
C ALA A 20 18.60 11.62 16.86
N GLN A 21 17.66 12.25 16.17
CA GLN A 21 16.44 12.76 16.75
C GLN A 21 15.33 11.89 16.18
N ASP A 22 14.65 11.18 17.08
CA ASP A 22 13.43 10.44 16.82
C ASP A 22 12.41 11.37 16.15
N GLY A 23 12.49 11.44 14.82
CA GLY A 23 11.49 12.07 14.00
C GLY A 23 10.24 11.18 14.07
N ASP A 24 9.24 11.66 14.77
CA ASP A 24 7.90 11.10 14.90
C ASP A 24 7.27 10.87 13.52
N PHE A 25 7.57 9.71 12.91
CA PHE A 25 6.86 9.21 11.74
C PHE A 25 5.49 8.76 12.21
N SER A 26 4.63 9.73 12.26
CA SER A 26 3.33 9.68 12.84
C SER A 26 2.41 8.73 12.07
N GLN A 27 2.07 7.73 12.74
CA GLN A 27 0.95 7.64 13.66
C GLN A 27 -0.41 7.86 13.00
N GLN A 28 -0.89 6.85 12.34
CA GLN A 28 -2.30 6.55 12.48
C GLN A 28 -2.47 6.03 13.92
N SER A 29 -2.77 6.91 14.87
CA SER A 29 -2.96 6.53 16.25
C SER A 29 -4.33 5.93 16.42
N PHE A 30 -4.36 4.61 16.63
CA PHE A 30 -5.52 3.92 17.18
C PHE A 30 -5.67 4.31 18.64
N LEU A 31 -6.74 5.00 18.98
CA LEU A 31 -7.19 5.14 20.38
C LEU A 31 -8.13 3.99 20.68
N LEU A 32 -7.64 3.02 21.44
CA LEU A 32 -8.46 2.03 22.13
C LEU A 32 -9.32 2.73 23.18
N GLY A 33 -10.59 2.88 22.90
CA GLY A 33 -11.59 3.20 23.91
C GLY A 33 -12.06 1.94 24.62
N GLY A 34 -11.87 1.90 25.96
CA GLY A 34 -12.73 1.19 26.92
C GLY A 34 -12.70 -0.32 26.93
N ARG A 35 -12.14 -0.87 28.05
CA ARG A 35 -12.32 -2.25 28.51
C ARG A 35 -13.80 -2.64 28.61
N ASN A 36 -14.16 -3.82 28.15
CA ASN A 36 -14.61 -5.01 28.88
C ASN A 36 -15.42 -5.94 28.01
N SER A 37 -15.07 -7.14 28.14
CA SER A 37 -15.75 -8.42 28.21
C SER A 37 -15.47 -9.35 27.06
N ALA A 38 -14.97 -10.51 27.50
CA ALA A 38 -14.83 -11.71 26.72
C ALA A 38 -16.13 -12.04 25.99
N GLY A 39 -16.05 -12.04 24.69
CA GLY A 39 -17.06 -12.52 23.78
C GLY A 39 -16.37 -13.16 22.60
N ASN A 40 -16.31 -14.48 22.66
CA ASN A 40 -15.87 -15.35 21.57
C ASN A 40 -16.77 -15.09 20.35
N SER A 41 -16.35 -14.29 19.40
CA SER A 41 -16.95 -14.27 18.07
C SER A 41 -15.84 -14.41 17.04
N THR A 42 -15.59 -15.66 16.68
CA THR A 42 -15.00 -16.04 15.41
C THR A 42 -15.90 -15.47 14.29
N GLN A 43 -15.70 -14.22 13.91
CA GLN A 43 -16.09 -13.80 12.57
C GLN A 43 -15.12 -14.50 11.61
N ARG A 44 -15.55 -15.70 11.19
CA ARG A 44 -15.03 -16.30 9.96
C ARG A 44 -15.32 -15.28 8.87
N SER A 45 -14.28 -14.65 8.31
CA SER A 45 -14.39 -14.04 7.00
C SER A 45 -14.99 -15.10 6.10
N ASN A 46 -16.10 -14.80 5.42
CA ASN A 46 -16.68 -15.66 4.40
C ASN A 46 -15.73 -15.64 3.19
N TYR A 47 -14.54 -16.24 3.36
CA TYR A 47 -13.67 -16.57 2.26
C TYR A 47 -14.31 -17.79 1.57
N ASN A 48 -14.91 -17.55 0.42
CA ASN A 48 -15.36 -18.61 -0.47
C ASN A 48 -14.20 -18.96 -1.42
N PRO A 49 -13.50 -20.09 -1.23
CA PRO A 49 -12.29 -20.40 -1.98
C PRO A 49 -12.54 -20.82 -3.44
N ILE A 50 -13.78 -20.84 -3.93
CA ILE A 50 -14.15 -21.35 -5.27
C ILE A 50 -15.20 -20.45 -5.97
N GLY A 51 -15.48 -19.25 -5.48
CA GLY A 51 -16.39 -18.31 -6.14
C GLY A 51 -15.62 -17.14 -6.76
N GLU A 52 -16.04 -16.66 -7.93
CA GLU A 52 -15.60 -15.37 -8.44
C GLU A 52 -15.69 -14.34 -7.32
N ARG A 53 -14.56 -13.67 -7.05
CA ARG A 53 -14.52 -12.55 -6.11
C ARG A 53 -15.48 -11.49 -6.63
N ALA A 54 -16.68 -11.39 -6.05
CA ALA A 54 -17.61 -10.34 -6.40
C ALA A 54 -17.05 -9.01 -5.87
N ASP A 55 -16.43 -8.23 -6.74
CA ASP A 55 -16.18 -6.82 -6.46
C ASP A 55 -17.53 -6.11 -6.42
N PRO A 56 -17.95 -5.49 -5.30
CA PRO A 56 -19.23 -4.78 -5.22
C PRO A 56 -19.35 -3.65 -6.25
N ASP A 57 -18.23 -3.20 -6.81
CA ASP A 57 -18.17 -2.17 -7.84
C ASP A 57 -17.84 -2.72 -9.24
N ALA A 58 -17.98 -4.04 -9.45
CA ALA A 58 -17.70 -4.70 -10.74
C ALA A 58 -18.43 -4.04 -11.93
N ALA A 59 -19.63 -3.48 -11.70
CA ALA A 59 -20.36 -2.74 -12.72
C ALA A 59 -19.62 -1.49 -13.24
N HIS A 60 -18.65 -0.98 -12.49
CA HIS A 60 -17.88 0.21 -12.85
C HIS A 60 -16.55 -0.09 -13.53
N TRP A 61 -16.04 -1.34 -13.45
CA TRP A 61 -14.69 -1.69 -13.86
C TRP A 61 -14.66 -2.94 -14.75
N ASP A 62 -13.74 -2.95 -15.70
CA ASP A 62 -13.40 -4.16 -16.47
C ASP A 62 -12.52 -5.09 -15.60
N ILE A 63 -13.15 -5.74 -14.63
CA ILE A 63 -12.48 -6.62 -13.68
C ILE A 63 -11.66 -7.72 -14.37
N PRO A 64 -12.17 -8.41 -15.44
CA PRO A 64 -11.38 -9.42 -16.15
C PRO A 64 -10.01 -8.92 -16.63
N THR A 65 -9.91 -7.66 -17.05
CA THR A 65 -8.66 -7.04 -17.49
C THR A 65 -7.81 -6.56 -16.31
N LEU A 66 -8.43 -6.01 -15.26
CA LEU A 66 -7.73 -5.37 -14.16
C LEU A 66 -7.22 -6.35 -13.10
N ASP A 67 -7.91 -7.49 -12.91
CA ASP A 67 -7.53 -8.51 -11.91
C ASP A 67 -6.41 -9.42 -12.44
N THR A 68 -5.23 -8.83 -12.62
CA THR A 68 -4.03 -9.53 -13.09
C THR A 68 -3.54 -10.61 -12.13
N ALA A 69 -3.99 -10.58 -10.88
CA ALA A 69 -3.59 -11.51 -9.83
C ALA A 69 -4.57 -12.67 -9.59
N LYS A 70 -5.72 -12.72 -10.30
CA LYS A 70 -6.80 -13.69 -10.01
C LYS A 70 -6.34 -15.14 -9.96
N ASP A 71 -5.48 -15.54 -10.89
CA ASP A 71 -5.08 -16.91 -11.10
C ASP A 71 -3.76 -17.30 -10.41
N VAL A 72 -3.08 -16.38 -9.69
CA VAL A 72 -1.86 -16.71 -8.95
C VAL A 72 -2.19 -17.37 -7.61
N ASP A 73 -1.45 -18.40 -7.25
CA ASP A 73 -1.67 -19.23 -6.06
C ASP A 73 -0.83 -18.82 -4.83
N TYR A 74 0.19 -17.98 -5.02
CA TYR A 74 1.11 -17.55 -3.96
C TYR A 74 0.69 -16.28 -3.21
N LEU A 75 -0.42 -15.64 -3.61
CA LEU A 75 -0.97 -14.46 -2.96
C LEU A 75 -2.26 -14.79 -2.22
N THR A 76 -2.44 -14.19 -1.05
CA THR A 76 -3.70 -14.23 -0.30
C THR A 76 -4.79 -13.37 -0.98
N GLY A 77 -6.05 -13.54 -0.56
CA GLY A 77 -7.16 -12.74 -1.11
C GLY A 77 -6.93 -11.23 -0.97
N ILE A 78 -6.47 -10.79 0.21
CA ILE A 78 -6.22 -9.36 0.45
C ILE A 78 -5.07 -8.82 -0.40
N GLU A 79 -4.02 -9.59 -0.63
CA GLU A 79 -2.88 -9.19 -1.48
C GLU A 79 -3.29 -9.07 -2.94
N LYS A 80 -4.17 -9.96 -3.42
CA LYS A 80 -4.79 -9.85 -4.74
C LYS A 80 -5.70 -8.62 -4.85
N ASP A 81 -6.46 -8.31 -3.78
CA ASP A 81 -7.30 -7.11 -3.74
C ASP A 81 -6.47 -5.82 -3.81
N VAL A 82 -5.32 -5.78 -3.15
CA VAL A 82 -4.39 -4.65 -3.25
C VAL A 82 -3.94 -4.44 -4.71
N ILE A 83 -3.56 -5.50 -5.42
CA ILE A 83 -3.14 -5.41 -6.83
C ILE A 83 -4.30 -4.94 -7.71
N LEU A 84 -5.50 -5.47 -7.51
CA LEU A 84 -6.70 -5.05 -8.24
C LEU A 84 -7.00 -3.56 -8.01
N GLU A 85 -6.96 -3.08 -6.77
CA GLU A 85 -7.23 -1.68 -6.46
C GLU A 85 -6.14 -0.75 -7.02
N MET A 86 -4.86 -1.16 -6.99
CA MET A 86 -3.79 -0.44 -7.69
C MET A 86 -4.06 -0.38 -9.20
N ASN A 87 -4.48 -1.47 -9.81
CA ASN A 87 -4.78 -1.50 -11.24
C ASN A 87 -6.01 -0.67 -11.61
N LYS A 88 -7.01 -0.56 -10.74
CA LYS A 88 -8.13 0.36 -10.93
C LYS A 88 -7.66 1.81 -10.99
N VAL A 89 -6.90 2.28 -10.00
CA VAL A 89 -6.43 3.68 -9.99
C VAL A 89 -5.43 3.94 -11.13
N ARG A 90 -4.58 2.98 -11.47
CA ARG A 90 -3.62 3.10 -12.56
C ARG A 90 -4.29 3.14 -13.94
N SER A 91 -5.40 2.44 -14.13
CA SER A 91 -6.15 2.44 -15.41
C SER A 91 -6.96 3.73 -15.61
N ASP A 92 -7.63 4.23 -14.59
CA ASP A 92 -8.46 5.44 -14.65
C ASP A 92 -8.45 6.16 -13.29
N PRO A 93 -7.42 6.99 -13.03
CA PRO A 93 -7.27 7.68 -11.76
C PRO A 93 -8.41 8.66 -11.49
N ALA A 94 -8.96 9.30 -12.52
CA ALA A 94 -10.06 10.24 -12.36
C ALA A 94 -11.34 9.55 -11.90
N LYS A 95 -11.64 8.38 -12.45
CA LYS A 95 -12.77 7.55 -12.05
C LYS A 95 -12.58 7.00 -10.63
N TYR A 96 -11.37 6.54 -10.31
CA TYR A 96 -11.04 6.08 -8.96
C TYR A 96 -11.26 7.16 -7.91
N ALA A 97 -10.86 8.39 -8.20
CA ALA A 97 -11.08 9.55 -7.34
C ALA A 97 -12.57 9.80 -7.07
N GLU A 98 -13.43 9.75 -8.10
CA GLU A 98 -14.88 9.93 -7.94
C GLU A 98 -15.51 8.83 -7.10
N LEU A 99 -15.11 7.57 -7.32
CA LEU A 99 -15.75 6.42 -6.68
C LEU A 99 -15.25 6.17 -5.25
N TYR A 100 -13.99 6.47 -4.93
CA TYR A 100 -13.39 6.00 -3.68
C TYR A 100 -12.72 7.08 -2.82
N ILE A 101 -12.32 8.22 -3.41
CA ILE A 101 -11.74 9.32 -2.62
C ILE A 101 -12.83 10.32 -2.22
N LYS A 102 -13.60 10.82 -3.18
CA LYS A 102 -14.65 11.82 -2.94
C LYS A 102 -15.72 11.39 -1.91
N PRO A 103 -16.20 10.13 -1.91
CA PRO A 103 -17.15 9.66 -0.89
C PRO A 103 -16.63 9.72 0.55
N ARG A 104 -15.31 9.81 0.75
CA ARG A 104 -14.71 9.95 2.08
C ARG A 104 -14.86 11.35 2.68
N PHE A 105 -15.10 12.39 1.88
CA PHE A 105 -15.14 13.77 2.34
C PHE A 105 -16.14 14.03 3.48
N PRO A 106 -17.39 13.53 3.44
CA PRO A 106 -18.35 13.74 4.53
C PRO A 106 -17.97 13.04 5.84
N HIS A 107 -17.06 12.06 5.77
CA HIS A 107 -16.63 11.28 6.94
C HIS A 107 -15.52 11.98 7.74
N TYR A 108 -15.01 13.12 7.27
CA TYR A 108 -14.05 13.90 8.04
C TYR A 108 -14.76 14.90 8.96
N ASN A 109 -14.35 14.88 10.22
CA ASN A 109 -14.67 15.90 11.21
C ASN A 109 -13.35 16.49 11.72
N ASP A 110 -12.97 17.64 11.18
CA ASP A 110 -11.64 18.23 11.34
C ASP A 110 -10.56 17.21 10.90
N LYS A 111 -9.66 16.86 11.82
CA LYS A 111 -8.60 15.87 11.60
C LYS A 111 -9.03 14.43 11.92
N ARG A 112 -10.29 14.17 12.18
CA ARG A 112 -10.80 12.82 12.44
C ARG A 112 -11.52 12.27 11.22
N TYR A 113 -11.06 11.13 10.73
CA TYR A 113 -11.79 10.34 9.76
C TYR A 113 -12.68 9.33 10.46
N MET A 114 -13.98 9.42 10.25
CA MET A 114 -14.97 8.52 10.86
C MET A 114 -15.07 7.24 10.02
N VAL A 115 -14.52 6.15 10.54
CA VAL A 115 -14.61 4.82 9.92
C VAL A 115 -16.00 4.21 10.13
N SER A 116 -16.60 4.50 11.30
CA SER A 116 -17.97 4.13 11.65
C SER A 116 -18.51 5.15 12.64
N GLU A 117 -19.74 4.96 13.11
CA GLU A 117 -20.36 5.82 14.17
C GLU A 117 -19.53 5.85 15.47
N THR A 118 -18.78 4.79 15.75
CA THR A 118 -18.05 4.63 17.02
C THR A 118 -16.52 4.58 16.85
N LEU A 119 -16.03 4.46 15.61
CA LEU A 119 -14.61 4.34 15.32
C LEU A 119 -14.13 5.50 14.45
N SER A 120 -13.09 6.18 14.90
CA SER A 120 -12.44 7.23 14.13
C SER A 120 -10.93 7.10 14.16
N VAL A 121 -10.27 7.53 13.09
CA VAL A 121 -8.83 7.63 12.97
C VAL A 121 -8.44 9.11 13.01
N LEU A 122 -7.41 9.43 13.81
CA LEU A 122 -6.84 10.76 13.82
C LEU A 122 -5.84 10.86 12.65
N THR A 123 -6.11 11.79 11.75
CA THR A 123 -5.26 12.12 10.61
C THR A 123 -4.40 13.34 10.91
N LYS A 124 -3.38 13.59 10.11
CA LYS A 124 -2.49 14.74 10.28
C LYS A 124 -3.03 16.01 9.61
N GLU A 125 -3.51 15.86 8.39
CA GLU A 125 -3.96 16.95 7.54
C GLU A 125 -5.50 17.01 7.41
N GLY A 126 -6.19 15.93 7.79
CA GLY A 126 -7.63 15.85 7.74
C GLY A 126 -8.17 15.76 6.31
N ARG A 127 -9.36 16.33 6.11
CA ARG A 127 -10.04 16.34 4.81
C ARG A 127 -9.20 16.97 3.69
N ALA A 128 -8.32 17.92 4.02
CA ALA A 128 -7.51 18.62 3.02
C ALA A 128 -6.61 17.68 2.21
N ALA A 129 -6.02 16.65 2.85
CA ALA A 129 -5.23 15.65 2.13
C ALA A 129 -6.08 14.82 1.17
N ALA A 130 -7.31 14.45 1.56
CA ALA A 130 -8.20 13.72 0.67
C ALA A 130 -8.68 14.56 -0.51
N GLU A 131 -8.98 15.85 -0.30
CA GLU A 131 -9.36 16.78 -1.38
C GLU A 131 -8.19 17.06 -2.33
N GLU A 132 -6.97 17.19 -1.80
CA GLU A 132 -5.75 17.29 -2.61
C GLU A 132 -5.54 16.02 -3.45
N CYS A 133 -5.64 14.84 -2.85
CA CYS A 133 -5.55 13.56 -3.55
C CYS A 133 -6.58 13.45 -4.68
N TYR A 134 -7.84 13.79 -4.39
CA TYR A 134 -8.91 13.80 -5.40
C TYR A 134 -8.55 14.69 -6.59
N ASN A 135 -8.11 15.93 -6.35
CA ASN A 135 -7.75 16.86 -7.40
C ASN A 135 -6.53 16.39 -8.21
N ALA A 136 -5.53 15.82 -7.53
CA ALA A 136 -4.35 15.27 -8.19
C ALA A 136 -4.72 14.10 -9.10
N LEU A 137 -5.48 13.12 -8.62
CA LEU A 137 -5.92 11.97 -9.41
C LEU A 137 -6.81 12.38 -10.59
N LYS A 138 -7.67 13.41 -10.43
CA LYS A 138 -8.48 13.96 -11.53
C LYS A 138 -7.65 14.55 -12.65
N ALA A 139 -6.45 15.02 -12.38
CA ALA A 139 -5.53 15.59 -13.35
C ALA A 139 -4.57 14.57 -13.98
N MET A 140 -4.42 13.38 -13.37
CA MET A 140 -3.51 12.33 -13.84
C MET A 140 -4.09 11.59 -15.05
N GLN A 141 -3.17 11.05 -15.86
CA GLN A 141 -3.51 10.09 -16.92
C GLN A 141 -3.31 8.66 -16.41
N GLY A 142 -4.07 7.72 -16.95
CA GLY A 142 -3.86 6.31 -16.69
C GLY A 142 -2.47 5.84 -17.13
N VAL A 143 -1.96 4.84 -16.42
CA VAL A 143 -0.65 4.23 -16.68
C VAL A 143 -0.80 2.71 -16.81
N GLN A 144 0.29 2.00 -17.17
CA GLN A 144 0.29 0.55 -17.37
C GLN A 144 -0.15 -0.19 -16.11
N LEU A 145 -0.82 -1.32 -16.29
CA LEU A 145 -1.20 -2.21 -15.21
C LEU A 145 0.04 -2.87 -14.57
N LEU A 146 -0.11 -3.25 -13.33
CA LEU A 146 0.85 -4.04 -12.58
C LEU A 146 0.49 -5.51 -12.69
N PHE A 147 1.49 -6.34 -12.94
CA PHE A 147 1.37 -7.79 -12.95
C PHE A 147 2.09 -8.38 -11.74
N PRO A 148 1.51 -9.36 -11.05
CA PRO A 148 2.13 -9.95 -9.89
C PRO A 148 3.40 -10.72 -10.28
N GLU A 149 4.45 -10.57 -9.47
CA GLU A 149 5.74 -11.23 -9.65
C GLU A 149 6.15 -11.94 -8.35
N ARG A 150 6.39 -13.25 -8.45
CA ARG A 150 6.59 -14.10 -7.26
C ARG A 150 7.80 -13.68 -6.43
N GLY A 151 8.91 -13.36 -7.09
CA GLY A 151 10.12 -12.94 -6.39
C GLY A 151 9.94 -11.64 -5.59
N LEU A 152 9.18 -10.68 -6.15
CA LEU A 152 8.82 -9.45 -5.43
C LEU A 152 7.89 -9.74 -4.24
N ALA A 153 6.92 -10.65 -4.40
CA ALA A 153 6.05 -11.04 -3.29
C ALA A 153 6.82 -11.74 -2.15
N LEU A 154 7.83 -12.53 -2.47
CA LEU A 154 8.72 -13.14 -1.48
C LEU A 154 9.60 -12.11 -0.78
N ALA A 155 10.11 -11.10 -1.50
CA ALA A 155 10.88 -10.00 -0.94
C ALA A 155 10.04 -9.16 0.05
N ALA A 156 8.82 -8.81 -0.35
CA ALA A 156 7.85 -8.14 0.52
C ALA A 156 7.52 -8.98 1.76
N LYS A 157 7.36 -10.30 1.60
CA LYS A 157 7.09 -11.23 2.70
C LYS A 157 8.25 -11.30 3.69
N ASP A 158 9.49 -11.36 3.22
CA ASP A 158 10.66 -11.32 4.10
C ASP A 158 10.61 -10.08 5.00
N HIS A 159 10.26 -8.93 4.44
CA HIS A 159 10.19 -7.67 5.20
C HIS A 159 9.05 -7.68 6.22
N VAL A 160 7.86 -8.14 5.82
CA VAL A 160 6.72 -8.30 6.74
C VAL A 160 7.09 -9.21 7.93
N MET A 161 7.74 -10.33 7.66
CA MET A 161 8.12 -11.29 8.70
C MET A 161 9.23 -10.76 9.62
N ASP A 162 10.15 -9.96 9.08
CA ASP A 162 11.26 -9.40 9.85
C ASP A 162 10.79 -8.27 10.78
N ILE A 163 10.24 -7.17 10.23
CA ILE A 163 9.98 -5.97 11.03
C ILE A 163 8.60 -5.99 11.69
N GLY A 164 7.62 -6.74 11.16
CA GLY A 164 6.27 -6.79 11.69
C GLY A 164 6.22 -7.27 13.14
N GLN A 165 6.92 -8.36 13.45
CA GLN A 165 7.00 -8.91 14.81
C GLN A 165 7.77 -7.97 15.77
N LYS A 166 8.70 -7.18 15.26
CA LYS A 166 9.49 -6.21 16.04
C LYS A 166 8.77 -4.89 16.26
N GLY A 167 7.62 -4.69 15.57
CA GLY A 167 6.85 -3.45 15.64
C GLY A 167 7.58 -2.24 15.07
N GLN A 168 8.52 -2.47 14.15
CA GLN A 168 9.33 -1.42 13.52
C GLN A 168 8.64 -0.87 12.28
N MET A 169 8.90 0.42 12.01
CA MET A 169 8.45 1.12 10.80
C MET A 169 9.68 1.55 10.03
N SER A 170 10.00 0.86 8.96
CA SER A 170 11.21 1.14 8.17
C SER A 170 11.15 0.41 6.83
N HIS A 171 11.79 0.95 5.82
CA HIS A 171 12.15 0.24 4.57
C HIS A 171 13.41 -0.63 4.74
N THR A 172 14.16 -0.43 5.80
CA THR A 172 15.36 -1.20 6.11
C THR A 172 15.02 -2.33 7.06
N GLY A 173 15.39 -3.55 6.72
CA GLY A 173 15.25 -4.72 7.56
C GLY A 173 16.16 -4.67 8.79
N SER A 174 15.91 -5.54 9.77
CA SER A 174 16.70 -5.60 10.99
C SER A 174 18.15 -6.07 10.77
N ASP A 175 18.40 -6.68 9.63
CA ASP A 175 19.74 -7.08 9.16
C ASP A 175 20.47 -5.98 8.39
N GLY A 176 19.84 -4.80 8.23
CA GLY A 176 20.34 -3.69 7.43
C GLY A 176 20.01 -3.80 5.94
N GLY A 177 19.32 -4.86 5.51
CA GLY A 177 18.90 -5.05 4.12
C GLY A 177 17.83 -4.05 3.70
N ASN A 178 17.92 -3.55 2.48
CA ASN A 178 16.96 -2.63 1.87
C ASN A 178 16.05 -3.38 0.86
N PRO A 179 15.03 -2.74 0.26
CA PRO A 179 14.14 -3.40 -0.72
C PRO A 179 14.89 -4.06 -1.88
N VAL A 180 15.96 -3.42 -2.37
CA VAL A 180 16.81 -3.96 -3.45
C VAL A 180 17.45 -5.29 -3.02
N THR A 181 18.10 -5.30 -1.87
CA THR A 181 18.79 -6.52 -1.39
C THR A 181 17.81 -7.65 -1.11
N ARG A 182 16.56 -7.35 -0.71
CA ARG A 182 15.52 -8.36 -0.56
C ARG A 182 15.07 -8.91 -1.92
N ALA A 183 14.80 -8.04 -2.88
CA ALA A 183 14.38 -8.46 -4.23
C ALA A 183 15.45 -9.31 -4.93
N GLU A 184 16.74 -8.96 -4.79
CA GLU A 184 17.86 -9.67 -5.40
C GLU A 184 18.04 -11.10 -4.88
N LYS A 185 17.48 -11.46 -3.73
CA LYS A 185 17.47 -12.86 -3.26
C LYS A 185 16.61 -13.77 -4.16
N TYR A 186 15.59 -13.20 -4.81
CA TYR A 186 14.54 -13.95 -5.49
C TYR A 186 14.47 -13.70 -6.99
N GLY A 187 15.30 -12.82 -7.53
CA GLY A 187 15.32 -12.50 -8.95
C GLY A 187 16.31 -11.40 -9.31
N ALA A 188 16.29 -10.99 -10.58
CA ALA A 188 17.21 -10.00 -11.11
C ALA A 188 16.62 -9.28 -12.34
N GLY A 189 17.42 -8.43 -12.99
CA GLY A 189 17.12 -7.84 -14.30
C GLY A 189 16.26 -6.58 -14.26
N TYR A 190 15.86 -6.11 -13.07
CA TYR A 190 15.04 -4.90 -12.92
C TYR A 190 15.78 -3.64 -13.39
N LYS A 191 15.01 -2.69 -13.93
CA LYS A 191 15.48 -1.35 -14.30
C LYS A 191 15.18 -0.33 -13.20
N ASN A 192 14.01 -0.48 -12.58
CA ASN A 192 13.55 0.34 -11.45
C ASN A 192 12.97 -0.59 -10.39
N LEU A 193 13.10 -0.20 -9.14
CA LEU A 193 12.50 -0.85 -7.99
C LEU A 193 11.98 0.21 -7.02
N GLY A 194 10.82 -0.01 -6.42
CA GLY A 194 10.22 0.86 -5.41
C GLY A 194 9.50 0.03 -4.36
N GLU A 195 9.23 0.64 -3.21
CA GLU A 195 8.49 -0.01 -2.13
C GLU A 195 7.53 1.00 -1.47
N ASN A 196 6.31 0.55 -1.20
CA ASN A 196 5.38 1.22 -0.29
C ASN A 196 5.09 0.33 0.90
N ILE A 197 4.94 0.93 2.07
CA ILE A 197 4.54 0.22 3.30
C ILE A 197 3.38 0.99 3.94
N THR A 198 2.35 0.26 4.39
CA THR A 198 1.27 0.82 5.20
C THR A 198 0.98 -0.06 6.41
N TYR A 199 0.36 0.53 7.43
CA TYR A 199 0.12 -0.10 8.72
C TYR A 199 -1.33 0.14 9.19
N GLY A 200 -1.91 -0.86 9.85
CA GLY A 200 -3.21 -0.72 10.53
C GLY A 200 -4.43 -0.92 9.65
N THR A 201 -4.27 -1.04 8.34
CA THR A 201 -5.37 -1.14 7.35
C THR A 201 -5.43 -2.55 6.79
N SER A 202 -6.62 -3.15 6.73
CA SER A 202 -6.82 -4.57 6.45
C SER A 202 -7.69 -4.89 5.22
N SER A 203 -8.18 -3.89 4.47
CA SER A 203 -8.85 -4.12 3.18
C SER A 203 -7.96 -3.66 2.03
N GLY A 204 -7.96 -4.36 0.90
CA GLY A 204 -7.14 -3.99 -0.25
C GLY A 204 -7.42 -2.57 -0.73
N ARG A 205 -8.70 -2.16 -0.75
CA ARG A 205 -9.10 -0.79 -1.12
C ARG A 205 -8.59 0.25 -0.14
N ASP A 206 -8.80 0.05 1.15
CA ASP A 206 -8.38 1.03 2.14
C ASP A 206 -6.86 1.17 2.17
N ILE A 207 -6.11 0.06 2.00
CA ILE A 207 -4.65 0.07 1.86
C ILE A 207 -4.23 1.01 0.72
N VAL A 208 -4.80 0.85 -0.47
CA VAL A 208 -4.45 1.67 -1.63
C VAL A 208 -4.92 3.11 -1.47
N VAL A 209 -6.14 3.34 -0.97
CA VAL A 209 -6.66 4.69 -0.73
C VAL A 209 -5.82 5.45 0.30
N ASP A 210 -5.39 4.80 1.38
CA ASP A 210 -4.55 5.43 2.40
C ASP A 210 -3.18 5.83 1.83
N LEU A 211 -2.56 4.97 1.01
CA LEU A 211 -1.31 5.29 0.29
C LEU A 211 -1.48 6.40 -0.76
N LEU A 212 -2.65 6.51 -1.38
CA LEU A 212 -2.94 7.58 -2.35
C LEU A 212 -3.19 8.93 -1.68
N ILE A 213 -3.94 8.94 -0.57
CA ILE A 213 -4.17 10.17 0.23
C ILE A 213 -2.87 10.61 0.87
N ASP A 214 -2.10 9.65 1.37
CA ASP A 214 -0.75 9.86 1.90
C ASP A 214 -0.70 10.93 3.00
N ASP A 215 -1.66 10.85 3.94
CA ASP A 215 -1.87 11.82 5.00
C ASP A 215 -0.64 11.97 5.89
N GLY A 216 -0.14 13.20 6.03
CA GLY A 216 1.05 13.51 6.82
C GLY A 216 2.38 13.31 6.09
N ILE A 217 2.35 12.96 4.80
CA ILE A 217 3.52 12.88 3.92
C ILE A 217 3.39 13.94 2.81
N PRO A 218 3.91 15.15 3.00
CA PRO A 218 3.60 16.30 2.14
C PRO A 218 4.01 16.16 0.68
N ASP A 219 5.03 15.35 0.40
CA ASP A 219 5.53 15.06 -0.96
C ASP A 219 4.74 13.96 -1.69
N ARG A 220 3.80 13.31 -0.99
CA ARG A 220 2.93 12.26 -1.54
C ARG A 220 3.69 11.12 -2.21
N GLY A 221 4.84 10.75 -1.63
CA GLY A 221 5.76 9.77 -2.20
C GLY A 221 5.12 8.40 -2.46
N HIS A 222 4.20 7.94 -1.61
CA HIS A 222 3.53 6.66 -1.83
C HIS A 222 2.59 6.71 -3.04
N ARG A 223 1.83 7.79 -3.23
CA ARG A 223 0.99 7.99 -4.42
C ARG A 223 1.83 8.05 -5.68
N ASP A 224 2.95 8.77 -5.65
CA ASP A 224 3.84 8.90 -6.81
C ASP A 224 4.41 7.54 -7.22
N VAL A 225 4.76 6.68 -6.26
CA VAL A 225 5.21 5.31 -6.53
C VAL A 225 4.09 4.47 -7.15
N ILE A 226 2.85 4.52 -6.61
CA ILE A 226 1.71 3.80 -7.19
C ILE A 226 1.45 4.23 -8.64
N MET A 227 1.57 5.51 -8.94
CA MET A 227 1.24 6.09 -10.26
C MET A 227 2.44 6.21 -11.21
N LEU A 228 3.64 5.69 -10.83
CA LEU A 228 4.83 5.77 -11.67
C LEU A 228 4.65 4.95 -12.96
N PRO A 229 4.74 5.56 -14.17
CA PRO A 229 4.51 4.84 -15.42
C PRO A 229 5.52 3.72 -15.70
N GLY A 230 6.73 3.81 -15.12
CA GLY A 230 7.79 2.83 -15.35
C GLY A 230 7.58 1.48 -14.67
N PHE A 231 6.69 1.37 -13.69
CA PHE A 231 6.41 0.10 -13.02
C PHE A 231 5.36 -0.71 -13.77
N THR A 232 5.66 -1.98 -13.99
CA THR A 232 4.78 -2.96 -14.64
C THR A 232 4.63 -4.25 -13.85
N GLN A 233 5.39 -4.41 -12.77
CA GLN A 233 5.42 -5.61 -11.93
C GLN A 233 5.30 -5.22 -10.46
N THR A 234 4.68 -6.09 -9.67
CA THR A 234 4.50 -5.87 -8.23
C THR A 234 4.52 -7.18 -7.46
N GLY A 235 4.93 -7.10 -6.22
CA GLY A 235 4.76 -8.15 -5.22
C GLY A 235 4.17 -7.56 -3.96
N VAL A 236 3.16 -8.20 -3.40
CA VAL A 236 2.46 -7.74 -2.21
C VAL A 236 2.56 -8.80 -1.12
N SER A 237 2.79 -8.37 0.10
CA SER A 237 2.66 -9.22 1.28
C SER A 237 2.02 -8.48 2.43
N THR A 238 1.12 -9.16 3.13
CA THR A 238 0.45 -8.67 4.33
C THR A 238 0.77 -9.57 5.52
N GLY A 239 0.84 -9.01 6.72
CA GLY A 239 1.07 -9.80 7.92
C GLY A 239 0.91 -9.03 9.21
N ALA A 240 1.07 -9.74 10.32
CA ALA A 240 0.90 -9.17 11.65
C ALA A 240 1.99 -8.12 11.95
N HIS A 241 1.59 -7.02 12.58
CA HIS A 241 2.48 -6.00 13.11
C HIS A 241 2.15 -5.74 14.57
N THR A 242 3.12 -5.93 15.47
CA THR A 242 2.87 -5.92 16.92
C THR A 242 2.33 -4.59 17.46
N ARG A 243 2.67 -3.47 16.81
CA ARG A 243 2.21 -2.12 17.21
C ARG A 243 0.90 -1.72 16.52
N TYR A 244 0.68 -2.10 15.27
CA TYR A 244 -0.43 -1.62 14.43
C TYR A 244 -1.41 -2.73 14.02
N GLY A 245 -1.25 -3.96 14.53
CA GLY A 245 -2.10 -5.09 14.21
C GLY A 245 -1.75 -5.76 12.89
N ILE A 246 -1.67 -5.01 11.81
CA ILE A 246 -1.33 -5.47 10.46
C ILE A 246 -0.40 -4.50 9.76
N MET A 247 0.40 -5.01 8.83
CA MET A 247 1.15 -4.22 7.85
C MET A 247 0.98 -4.81 6.45
N CYS A 248 1.16 -3.97 5.44
CA CYS A 248 1.23 -4.37 4.05
C CYS A 248 2.51 -3.77 3.44
N VAL A 249 3.29 -4.62 2.77
CA VAL A 249 4.47 -4.22 1.98
C VAL A 249 4.15 -4.48 0.52
N ILE A 250 4.45 -3.51 -0.33
CA ILE A 250 4.22 -3.55 -1.77
C ILE A 250 5.53 -3.19 -2.45
N ASP A 251 6.14 -4.18 -3.12
CA ASP A 251 7.31 -3.97 -3.96
C ASP A 251 6.88 -3.76 -5.42
N TYR A 252 7.56 -2.87 -6.13
CA TYR A 252 7.32 -2.54 -7.52
C TYR A 252 8.59 -2.68 -8.32
N ALA A 253 8.47 -3.15 -9.56
CA ALA A 253 9.62 -3.22 -10.47
C ALA A 253 9.22 -3.05 -11.94
N SER A 254 10.24 -2.94 -12.79
CA SER A 254 10.14 -3.07 -14.23
C SER A 254 11.27 -3.97 -14.77
N GLY A 255 10.90 -4.98 -15.55
CA GLY A 255 11.84 -5.91 -16.14
C GLY A 255 12.46 -6.92 -15.16
N TYR A 256 11.86 -7.09 -13.99
CA TYR A 256 12.29 -8.07 -12.99
C TYR A 256 11.92 -9.48 -13.44
N VAL A 257 12.82 -10.43 -13.20
CA VAL A 257 12.64 -11.84 -13.52
C VAL A 257 12.93 -12.64 -12.25
N SER A 258 11.94 -13.40 -11.77
CA SER A 258 12.10 -14.32 -10.64
C SER A 258 13.03 -15.49 -11.03
N ASN A 259 13.78 -15.98 -10.03
CA ASN A 259 14.63 -17.17 -10.20
C ASN A 259 13.80 -18.44 -10.36
#